data_9dee7a8ad24dfa91d2cfc752c465debf
#
_entry.id   9dee7a8ad24dfa91d2cfc752c465debf
#
_cell.length_a   1.000
_cell.length_b   1.000
_cell.length_c   1.000
_cell.angle_alpha   90.00
_cell.angle_beta   90.00
_cell.angle_gamma   90.00
#
_symmetry.space_group_name_H-M   'P 1'
#
loop_
_entity.id
_entity.type
_entity.pdbx_description
1 polymer ?
#
loop_
_entity_poly.entity_id
_entity_poly.type
_entity_poly.pdbx_seq_one_letter_code
_entity_poly.pdbx_strand_id
1 'polypeptide(L)'
;MWTRQTLTGVVLGLLSAALVTWLVGSVILPAPAPVTAATSAMTITLTVVVILALWTGADTAHRRWGHRPLVAHGLRILALQVAATLPLAAQLRGTGRYLNGTQGDQSFRLALAEKYSAYWTPVDTYFSDLPSYYPGLWFWGLGRLSAVTGYEVIDLYAFYNLATMAVAVTVNYLLWIAARVERPGIHALTTAVVGTAFAAYEPYSWVLLAQSLPLILLLFRVLDDHHTHTRRQLIVVGLLAGLFAGVALSMYTLAALFAALVVVIALLLHHGRIHWRSAAVVTAVGAVAAAVIAAPCWWGFLTYDGAGAGHGNAAAGYNPMVGASLATALQQPVPWMMLAAAGLVAIALLHDRHPVMKTAFVAVAAVAAWYVLSAVVHLATDPTLLAFRGIPVLFLALAAAAVHGAGTLPAAVGQARVDAGRHAAAETGPGAGSRWSVPAVITAIIGTVLLQAVPGELATEIEGAKASAGAGHTREVVRCLQEGTGDDDLAGLTVASTDMLLAA
;
A
#
# COMPACT_ATOMS: atom_id res chain seq x y z
N MET A 1 -2.20 5.42 -23.30
CA MET A 1 -3.25 6.46 -23.16
C MET A 1 -4.51 5.83 -22.58
N TRP A 2 -5.14 6.46 -21.61
CA TRP A 2 -6.32 5.95 -20.90
C TRP A 2 -7.51 5.84 -21.85
N THR A 3 -8.04 4.66 -22.03
CA THR A 3 -9.25 4.42 -22.82
C THR A 3 -10.49 4.77 -21.98
N ARG A 4 -11.66 4.96 -22.62
CA ARG A 4 -12.95 5.09 -21.90
C ARG A 4 -13.15 3.94 -20.89
N GLN A 5 -12.68 2.74 -21.24
CA GLN A 5 -12.76 1.55 -20.37
C GLN A 5 -11.95 1.71 -19.07
N THR A 6 -10.78 2.36 -19.11
CA THR A 6 -9.97 2.60 -17.91
C THR A 6 -10.64 3.61 -16.98
N LEU A 7 -11.20 4.71 -17.52
CA LEU A 7 -11.94 5.70 -16.72
C LEU A 7 -13.19 5.08 -16.07
N THR A 8 -13.96 4.32 -16.84
CA THR A 8 -15.11 3.58 -16.29
C THR A 8 -14.66 2.59 -15.22
N GLY A 9 -13.53 1.90 -15.41
CA GLY A 9 -12.94 1.02 -14.42
C GLY A 9 -12.55 1.72 -13.12
N VAL A 10 -12.02 2.95 -13.20
CA VAL A 10 -11.71 3.77 -12.00
C VAL A 10 -12.99 4.11 -11.23
N VAL A 11 -14.01 4.63 -11.93
CA VAL A 11 -15.28 5.02 -11.28
C VAL A 11 -15.96 3.81 -10.64
N LEU A 12 -16.08 2.70 -11.38
CA LEU A 12 -16.64 1.46 -10.84
C LEU A 12 -15.81 0.92 -9.67
N GLY A 13 -14.49 1.02 -9.76
CA GLY A 13 -13.59 0.59 -8.68
C GLY A 13 -13.75 1.40 -7.41
N LEU A 14 -13.90 2.71 -7.49
CA LEU A 14 -14.15 3.57 -6.34
C LEU A 14 -15.53 3.33 -5.73
N LEU A 15 -16.58 3.23 -6.56
CA LEU A 15 -17.94 2.94 -6.09
C LEU A 15 -18.02 1.55 -5.44
N SER A 16 -17.37 0.53 -6.03
CA SER A 16 -17.34 -0.80 -5.43
C SER A 16 -16.51 -0.84 -4.16
N ALA A 17 -15.42 -0.07 -4.04
CA ALA A 17 -14.66 0.06 -2.81
C ALA A 17 -15.52 0.64 -1.68
N ALA A 18 -16.26 1.71 -1.96
CA ALA A 18 -17.20 2.28 -1.00
C ALA A 18 -18.28 1.26 -0.57
N LEU A 19 -18.88 0.55 -1.54
CA LEU A 19 -19.91 -0.45 -1.26
C LEU A 19 -19.36 -1.64 -0.45
N VAL A 20 -18.22 -2.23 -0.87
CA VAL A 20 -17.59 -3.35 -0.15
C VAL A 20 -17.25 -2.94 1.26
N THR A 21 -16.65 -1.78 1.43
CA THR A 21 -16.26 -1.27 2.74
C THR A 21 -17.47 -1.00 3.62
N TRP A 22 -18.53 -0.43 3.05
CA TRP A 22 -19.77 -0.23 3.77
C TRP A 22 -20.41 -1.55 4.21
N LEU A 23 -20.50 -2.55 3.33
CA LEU A 23 -21.03 -3.88 3.67
C LEU A 23 -20.17 -4.57 4.75
N VAL A 24 -18.86 -4.60 4.56
CA VAL A 24 -17.91 -5.20 5.51
C VAL A 24 -17.96 -4.49 6.85
N GLY A 25 -17.96 -3.16 6.84
CA GLY A 25 -18.02 -2.34 8.04
C GLY A 25 -19.35 -2.43 8.79
N SER A 26 -20.49 -2.42 8.06
CA SER A 26 -21.81 -2.43 8.66
C SER A 26 -22.27 -3.81 9.14
N VAL A 27 -21.77 -4.88 8.52
CA VAL A 27 -22.23 -6.24 8.80
C VAL A 27 -21.22 -7.04 9.63
N ILE A 28 -19.93 -6.91 9.33
CA ILE A 28 -18.89 -7.76 9.91
C ILE A 28 -18.27 -7.12 11.15
N LEU A 29 -17.91 -5.83 11.10
CA LEU A 29 -17.27 -5.18 12.24
C LEU A 29 -18.15 -5.13 13.51
N PRO A 30 -19.46 -4.82 13.45
CA PRO A 30 -20.29 -4.74 14.65
C PRO A 30 -20.77 -6.11 15.15
N ALA A 31 -20.66 -7.17 14.35
CA ALA A 31 -21.20 -8.47 14.72
C ALA A 31 -20.47 -9.08 15.92
N PRO A 32 -21.15 -9.33 17.05
CA PRO A 32 -20.52 -9.90 18.22
C PRO A 32 -20.13 -11.35 17.95
N ALA A 33 -18.86 -11.66 18.10
CA ALA A 33 -18.39 -13.04 18.20
C ALA A 33 -17.00 -13.06 18.82
N PRO A 34 -16.73 -13.98 19.75
CA PRO A 34 -15.37 -14.19 20.20
C PRO A 34 -14.51 -14.63 18.99
N VAL A 35 -13.44 -13.93 18.75
CA VAL A 35 -12.47 -14.32 17.70
C VAL A 35 -11.67 -15.47 18.26
N THR A 36 -12.06 -16.68 17.92
CA THR A 36 -11.27 -17.88 18.18
C THR A 36 -10.38 -18.17 16.97
N ALA A 37 -9.32 -18.94 17.17
CA ALA A 37 -8.47 -19.41 16.06
C ALA A 37 -9.30 -20.12 14.97
N ALA A 38 -10.33 -20.87 15.38
CA ALA A 38 -11.24 -21.55 14.46
C ALA A 38 -12.08 -20.57 13.63
N THR A 39 -12.60 -19.49 14.23
CA THR A 39 -13.37 -18.49 13.49
C THR A 39 -12.50 -17.67 12.54
N SER A 40 -11.26 -17.38 12.91
CA SER A 40 -10.28 -16.73 12.02
C SER A 40 -9.97 -17.63 10.81
N ALA A 41 -9.65 -18.90 11.03
CA ALA A 41 -9.38 -19.85 9.95
C ALA A 41 -10.60 -20.02 9.01
N MET A 42 -11.80 -20.11 9.57
CA MET A 42 -13.05 -20.20 8.81
C MET A 42 -13.29 -18.95 7.94
N THR A 43 -13.03 -17.76 8.48
CA THR A 43 -13.20 -16.51 7.72
C THR A 43 -12.18 -16.40 6.60
N ILE A 44 -10.92 -16.77 6.83
CA ILE A 44 -9.89 -16.81 5.80
C ILE A 44 -10.31 -17.80 4.70
N THR A 45 -10.79 -18.98 5.08
CA THR A 45 -11.28 -19.98 4.13
C THR A 45 -12.46 -19.45 3.30
N LEU A 46 -13.43 -18.81 3.96
CA LEU A 46 -14.58 -18.19 3.28
C LEU A 46 -14.12 -17.08 2.32
N THR A 47 -13.17 -16.25 2.74
CA THR A 47 -12.59 -15.20 1.88
C THR A 47 -11.98 -15.80 0.63
N VAL A 48 -11.20 -16.87 0.76
CA VAL A 48 -10.60 -17.58 -0.38
C VAL A 48 -11.66 -18.15 -1.31
N VAL A 49 -12.70 -18.77 -0.76
CA VAL A 49 -13.83 -19.30 -1.56
C VAL A 49 -14.53 -18.17 -2.33
N VAL A 50 -14.81 -17.04 -1.68
CA VAL A 50 -15.44 -15.87 -2.33
C VAL A 50 -14.54 -15.33 -3.46
N ILE A 51 -13.25 -15.17 -3.20
CA ILE A 51 -12.28 -14.72 -4.21
C ILE A 51 -12.26 -15.65 -5.41
N LEU A 52 -12.19 -16.97 -5.17
CA LEU A 52 -12.19 -17.98 -6.24
C LEU A 52 -13.51 -17.97 -7.02
N ALA A 53 -14.65 -17.83 -6.36
CA ALA A 53 -15.96 -17.75 -7.01
C ALA A 53 -16.07 -16.49 -7.90
N LEU A 54 -15.65 -15.33 -7.40
CA LEU A 54 -15.63 -14.08 -8.18
C LEU A 54 -14.66 -14.17 -9.36
N TRP A 55 -13.50 -14.79 -9.16
CA TRP A 55 -12.49 -14.95 -10.19
C TRP A 55 -12.94 -15.89 -11.32
N THR A 56 -13.50 -17.04 -10.94
CA THR A 56 -14.08 -17.99 -11.92
C THR A 56 -15.28 -17.40 -12.63
N GLY A 57 -16.10 -16.61 -11.93
CA GLY A 57 -17.17 -15.81 -12.50
C GLY A 57 -16.66 -14.80 -13.53
N ALA A 58 -15.57 -14.08 -13.22
CA ALA A 58 -14.94 -13.14 -14.14
C ALA A 58 -14.40 -13.82 -15.40
N ASP A 59 -13.76 -14.99 -15.26
CA ASP A 59 -13.23 -15.76 -16.40
C ASP A 59 -14.36 -16.35 -17.25
N THR A 60 -15.45 -16.75 -16.63
CA THR A 60 -16.65 -17.23 -17.32
C THR A 60 -17.34 -16.10 -18.08
N ALA A 61 -17.48 -14.93 -17.44
CA ALA A 61 -18.02 -13.73 -18.07
C ALA A 61 -17.17 -13.28 -19.27
N HIS A 62 -15.84 -13.33 -19.12
CA HIS A 62 -14.92 -13.01 -20.21
C HIS A 62 -15.09 -13.97 -21.41
N ARG A 63 -15.25 -15.27 -21.16
CA ARG A 63 -15.45 -16.30 -22.21
C ARG A 63 -16.82 -16.17 -22.87
N ARG A 64 -17.90 -15.98 -22.09
CA ARG A 64 -19.27 -15.92 -22.63
C ARG A 64 -19.61 -14.56 -23.25
N TRP A 65 -19.09 -13.49 -22.70
CA TRP A 65 -19.42 -12.11 -23.05
C TRP A 65 -18.17 -11.31 -23.38
N GLY A 66 -17.28 -11.86 -24.23
CA GLY A 66 -16.01 -11.22 -24.59
C GLY A 66 -16.13 -9.77 -25.06
N HIS A 67 -17.32 -9.37 -25.54
CA HIS A 67 -17.69 -8.00 -25.89
C HIS A 67 -18.03 -7.12 -24.67
N ARG A 68 -18.14 -7.66 -23.46
CA ARG A 68 -18.40 -6.93 -22.20
C ARG A 68 -17.25 -7.06 -21.19
N PRO A 69 -16.06 -6.56 -21.50
CA PRO A 69 -14.89 -6.70 -20.64
C PRO A 69 -15.09 -6.06 -19.26
N LEU A 70 -15.98 -5.04 -19.14
CA LEU A 70 -16.26 -4.35 -17.89
C LEU A 70 -16.80 -5.28 -16.79
N VAL A 71 -17.62 -6.27 -17.12
CA VAL A 71 -18.16 -7.22 -16.13
C VAL A 71 -17.02 -8.07 -15.55
N ALA A 72 -16.14 -8.58 -16.40
CA ALA A 72 -14.99 -9.37 -15.95
C ALA A 72 -14.02 -8.52 -15.09
N HIS A 73 -13.76 -7.27 -15.49
CA HIS A 73 -12.94 -6.35 -14.69
C HIS A 73 -13.61 -6.00 -13.37
N GLY A 74 -14.92 -5.74 -13.36
CA GLY A 74 -15.68 -5.46 -12.14
C GLY A 74 -15.62 -6.59 -11.13
N LEU A 75 -15.82 -7.83 -11.56
CA LEU A 75 -15.72 -9.00 -10.69
C LEU A 75 -14.31 -9.23 -10.15
N ARG A 76 -13.26 -8.97 -10.95
CA ARG A 76 -11.88 -9.04 -10.47
C ARG A 76 -11.56 -7.95 -9.46
N ILE A 77 -12.01 -6.71 -9.70
CA ILE A 77 -11.85 -5.60 -8.74
C ILE A 77 -12.54 -5.97 -7.43
N LEU A 78 -13.77 -6.46 -7.49
CA LEU A 78 -14.51 -6.89 -6.30
C LEU A 78 -13.76 -8.01 -5.53
N ALA A 79 -13.25 -9.01 -6.23
CA ALA A 79 -12.44 -10.07 -5.61
C ALA A 79 -11.20 -9.52 -4.89
N LEU A 80 -10.51 -8.56 -5.50
CA LEU A 80 -9.32 -7.92 -4.92
C LEU A 80 -9.66 -7.07 -3.70
N GLN A 81 -10.75 -6.32 -3.75
CA GLN A 81 -11.22 -5.52 -2.62
C GLN A 81 -11.63 -6.42 -1.43
N VAL A 82 -12.33 -7.51 -1.69
CA VAL A 82 -12.65 -8.53 -0.68
C VAL A 82 -11.37 -9.12 -0.07
N ALA A 83 -10.37 -9.43 -0.91
CA ALA A 83 -9.09 -9.95 -0.44
C ALA A 83 -8.34 -8.98 0.47
N ALA A 84 -8.43 -7.69 0.20
CA ALA A 84 -7.74 -6.66 0.97
C ALA A 84 -8.48 -6.25 2.26
N THR A 85 -9.79 -6.48 2.39
CA THR A 85 -10.59 -5.93 3.48
C THR A 85 -11.19 -6.99 4.39
N LEU A 86 -11.74 -8.08 3.83
CA LEU A 86 -12.50 -9.05 4.60
C LEU A 86 -11.68 -9.81 5.65
N PRO A 87 -10.43 -10.26 5.39
CA PRO A 87 -9.63 -10.94 6.41
C PRO A 87 -9.34 -10.04 7.62
N LEU A 88 -9.06 -8.76 7.36
CA LEU A 88 -8.79 -7.77 8.40
C LEU A 88 -10.04 -7.43 9.19
N ALA A 89 -11.14 -7.12 8.53
CA ALA A 89 -12.41 -6.80 9.17
C ALA A 89 -12.94 -7.96 10.04
N ALA A 90 -12.72 -9.19 9.60
CA ALA A 90 -13.11 -10.36 10.36
C ALA A 90 -12.30 -10.52 11.66
N GLN A 91 -11.03 -10.15 11.66
CA GLN A 91 -10.19 -10.16 12.85
C GLN A 91 -10.54 -9.02 13.82
N LEU A 92 -11.02 -7.89 13.29
CA LEU A 92 -11.47 -6.73 14.06
C LEU A 92 -12.95 -6.82 14.47
N ARG A 93 -13.62 -7.93 14.16
CA ARG A 93 -15.04 -8.13 14.45
C ARG A 93 -15.36 -7.94 15.93
N GLY A 94 -16.43 -7.20 16.21
CA GLY A 94 -16.89 -6.91 17.55
C GLY A 94 -16.07 -5.87 18.32
N THR A 95 -14.99 -5.34 17.74
CA THR A 95 -14.19 -4.30 18.41
C THR A 95 -14.77 -2.89 18.22
N GLY A 96 -15.45 -2.64 17.10
CA GLY A 96 -15.83 -1.30 16.67
C GLY A 96 -14.64 -0.36 16.43
N ARG A 97 -13.40 -0.89 16.41
CA ARG A 97 -12.15 -0.14 16.31
C ARG A 97 -11.31 -0.66 15.14
N TYR A 98 -10.33 0.14 14.74
CA TYR A 98 -9.27 -0.30 13.84
C TYR A 98 -8.08 -0.85 14.66
N LEU A 99 -7.06 -1.32 13.96
CA LEU A 99 -5.85 -1.88 14.57
C LEU A 99 -5.31 -0.97 15.67
N ASN A 100 -4.91 -1.55 16.79
CA ASN A 100 -4.43 -0.88 18.01
C ASN A 100 -5.44 0.10 18.68
N GLY A 101 -6.67 0.16 18.18
CA GLY A 101 -7.73 0.99 18.76
C GLY A 101 -7.41 2.48 18.78
N THR A 102 -7.22 3.04 19.99
CA THR A 102 -6.85 4.44 20.21
C THR A 102 -5.45 4.62 20.80
N GLN A 103 -4.63 3.56 20.81
CA GLN A 103 -3.32 3.56 21.45
C GLN A 103 -2.19 3.92 20.46
N GLY A 104 -1.05 4.37 20.98
CA GLY A 104 0.15 4.65 20.22
C GLY A 104 -0.08 5.65 19.09
N ASP A 105 0.45 5.36 17.92
CA ASP A 105 0.31 6.20 16.71
C ASP A 105 -1.15 6.45 16.31
N GLN A 106 -2.09 5.57 16.71
CA GLN A 106 -3.50 5.74 16.36
C GLN A 106 -4.13 6.92 17.11
N SER A 107 -3.71 7.21 18.34
CA SER A 107 -4.16 8.40 19.08
C SER A 107 -3.78 9.68 18.33
N PHE A 108 -2.53 9.79 17.89
CA PHE A 108 -2.06 10.91 17.09
C PHE A 108 -2.85 11.05 15.77
N ARG A 109 -3.08 9.92 15.07
CA ARG A 109 -3.79 9.89 13.78
C ARG A 109 -5.24 10.33 13.92
N LEU A 110 -5.92 9.87 14.97
CA LEU A 110 -7.29 10.27 15.29
C LEU A 110 -7.36 11.75 15.66
N ALA A 111 -6.46 12.23 16.54
CA ALA A 111 -6.39 13.63 16.93
C ALA A 111 -6.14 14.56 15.74
N LEU A 112 -5.22 14.18 14.84
CA LEU A 112 -4.96 14.94 13.62
C LEU A 112 -6.19 14.98 12.68
N ALA A 113 -6.89 13.87 12.49
CA ALA A 113 -8.09 13.84 11.68
C ALA A 113 -9.24 14.63 12.32
N GLU A 114 -9.37 14.58 13.64
CA GLU A 114 -10.35 15.38 14.39
C GLU A 114 -10.06 16.88 14.22
N LYS A 115 -8.80 17.29 14.32
CA LYS A 115 -8.40 18.68 14.04
C LYS A 115 -8.85 19.10 12.62
N TYR A 116 -8.68 18.24 11.64
CA TYR A 116 -9.13 18.51 10.26
C TYR A 116 -10.66 18.43 10.08
N SER A 117 -11.43 17.93 11.03
CA SER A 117 -12.89 18.06 10.99
C SER A 117 -13.31 19.52 11.20
N ALA A 118 -12.60 20.24 12.05
CA ALA A 118 -12.84 21.64 12.35
C ALA A 118 -12.12 22.61 11.38
N TYR A 119 -10.86 22.32 11.03
CA TYR A 119 -10.00 23.22 10.26
C TYR A 119 -9.81 22.76 8.81
N TRP A 120 -9.84 23.70 7.86
CA TRP A 120 -9.56 23.44 6.45
C TRP A 120 -8.06 23.47 6.11
N THR A 121 -7.32 24.32 6.83
CA THR A 121 -5.88 24.52 6.63
C THR A 121 -5.07 23.54 7.45
N PRO A 122 -3.87 23.15 6.99
CA PRO A 122 -2.95 22.37 7.78
C PRO A 122 -2.54 23.13 9.04
N VAL A 123 -2.84 22.53 10.19
CA VAL A 123 -2.47 23.02 11.52
C VAL A 123 -1.79 21.89 12.28
N ASP A 124 -0.96 22.25 13.27
CA ASP A 124 -0.36 21.24 14.14
C ASP A 124 -1.42 20.48 14.94
N THR A 125 -1.13 19.24 15.28
CA THR A 125 -2.10 18.36 15.96
C THR A 125 -2.42 18.85 17.37
N TYR A 126 -1.41 19.35 18.10
CA TYR A 126 -1.52 19.69 19.50
C TYR A 126 -1.44 21.20 19.78
N PHE A 127 -0.78 21.96 18.89
CA PHE A 127 -0.53 23.39 19.06
C PHE A 127 -1.20 24.20 17.96
N SER A 128 -2.09 25.09 18.33
CA SER A 128 -2.87 25.89 17.37
C SER A 128 -2.05 26.98 16.66
N ASP A 129 -0.96 27.41 17.27
CA ASP A 129 -0.05 28.45 16.80
C ASP A 129 1.13 27.95 15.95
N LEU A 130 1.26 26.62 15.83
CA LEU A 130 2.29 26.00 15.01
C LEU A 130 1.74 25.51 13.67
N PRO A 131 2.53 25.62 12.59
CA PRO A 131 2.17 25.01 11.33
C PRO A 131 2.28 23.48 11.42
N SER A 132 1.46 22.76 10.65
CA SER A 132 1.61 21.31 10.54
C SER A 132 2.95 20.96 9.92
N TYR A 133 3.72 20.11 10.59
CA TYR A 133 4.95 19.49 10.08
C TYR A 133 4.75 18.01 9.70
N TYR A 134 3.50 17.54 9.78
CA TYR A 134 3.14 16.18 9.38
C TYR A 134 2.34 16.19 8.05
N PRO A 135 2.63 15.29 7.10
CA PRO A 135 1.91 15.21 5.82
C PRO A 135 0.46 14.77 6.06
N GLY A 136 -0.46 15.71 6.01
CA GLY A 136 -1.82 15.57 6.55
C GLY A 136 -2.90 15.20 5.55
N LEU A 137 -2.62 15.07 4.24
CA LEU A 137 -3.65 14.95 3.20
C LEU A 137 -4.67 13.82 3.44
N TRP A 138 -4.22 12.64 3.87
CA TRP A 138 -5.11 11.52 4.14
C TRP A 138 -6.01 11.79 5.36
N PHE A 139 -5.45 12.33 6.42
CA PHE A 139 -6.16 12.69 7.65
C PHE A 139 -7.13 13.84 7.41
N TRP A 140 -6.73 14.80 6.56
CA TRP A 140 -7.62 15.86 6.09
C TRP A 140 -8.85 15.29 5.38
N GLY A 141 -8.66 14.29 4.50
CA GLY A 141 -9.76 13.60 3.84
C GLY A 141 -10.74 12.95 4.83
N LEU A 142 -10.23 12.29 5.86
CA LEU A 142 -11.05 11.69 6.92
C LEU A 142 -11.78 12.76 7.74
N GLY A 143 -11.08 13.82 8.18
CA GLY A 143 -11.69 14.92 8.91
C GLY A 143 -12.78 15.62 8.10
N ARG A 144 -12.55 15.89 6.81
CA ARG A 144 -13.60 16.45 5.92
C ARG A 144 -14.78 15.51 5.73
N LEU A 145 -14.53 14.19 5.67
CA LEU A 145 -15.63 13.21 5.61
C LEU A 145 -16.47 13.26 6.90
N SER A 146 -15.85 13.34 8.06
CA SER A 146 -16.53 13.54 9.35
C SER A 146 -17.36 14.80 9.35
N ALA A 147 -16.78 15.95 8.98
CA ALA A 147 -17.48 17.23 8.92
C ALA A 147 -18.69 17.25 7.98
N VAL A 148 -18.62 16.53 6.86
CA VAL A 148 -19.73 16.48 5.87
C VAL A 148 -20.80 15.48 6.28
N THR A 149 -20.43 14.35 6.88
CA THR A 149 -21.39 13.29 7.24
C THR A 149 -22.01 13.47 8.63
N GLY A 150 -21.36 14.25 9.50
CA GLY A 150 -21.75 14.40 10.91
C GLY A 150 -21.41 13.19 11.79
N TYR A 151 -20.71 12.17 11.27
CA TYR A 151 -20.19 11.07 12.09
C TYR A 151 -18.87 11.46 12.74
N GLU A 152 -18.63 10.99 13.96
CA GLU A 152 -17.34 11.19 14.62
C GLU A 152 -16.19 10.52 13.84
N VAL A 153 -15.02 11.12 13.89
CA VAL A 153 -13.81 10.60 13.22
C VAL A 153 -13.54 9.16 13.63
N ILE A 154 -13.69 8.84 14.92
CA ILE A 154 -13.44 7.51 15.47
C ILE A 154 -14.39 6.44 14.90
N ASP A 155 -15.64 6.79 14.61
CA ASP A 155 -16.61 5.88 14.02
C ASP A 155 -16.33 5.64 12.53
N LEU A 156 -15.81 6.65 11.84
CA LEU A 156 -15.42 6.54 10.43
C LEU A 156 -14.06 5.89 10.23
N TYR A 157 -13.20 5.86 11.25
CA TYR A 157 -11.81 5.50 11.13
C TYR A 157 -11.58 4.10 10.56
N ALA A 158 -12.27 3.09 11.08
CA ALA A 158 -12.15 1.73 10.58
C ALA A 158 -12.62 1.60 9.12
N PHE A 159 -13.73 2.26 8.76
CA PHE A 159 -14.24 2.29 7.39
C PHE A 159 -13.26 2.95 6.43
N TYR A 160 -12.70 4.08 6.82
CA TYR A 160 -11.82 4.87 5.97
C TYR A 160 -10.50 4.13 5.71
N ASN A 161 -9.97 3.44 6.73
CA ASN A 161 -8.80 2.57 6.59
C ASN A 161 -9.08 1.39 5.65
N LEU A 162 -10.18 0.67 5.82
CA LEU A 162 -10.57 -0.43 4.94
C LEU A 162 -10.84 0.06 3.50
N ALA A 163 -11.48 1.22 3.32
CA ALA A 163 -11.69 1.83 2.02
C ALA A 163 -10.36 2.17 1.34
N THR A 164 -9.39 2.69 2.10
CA THR A 164 -8.05 2.98 1.61
C THR A 164 -7.34 1.71 1.12
N MET A 165 -7.45 0.58 1.84
CA MET A 165 -6.94 -0.72 1.41
C MET A 165 -7.60 -1.21 0.11
N ALA A 166 -8.93 -1.09 0.00
CA ALA A 166 -9.68 -1.45 -1.19
C ALA A 166 -9.29 -0.58 -2.41
N VAL A 167 -9.10 0.72 -2.20
CA VAL A 167 -8.62 1.65 -3.24
C VAL A 167 -7.19 1.31 -3.65
N ALA A 168 -6.31 1.01 -2.71
CA ALA A 168 -4.91 0.66 -3.00
C ALA A 168 -4.81 -0.50 -4.01
N VAL A 169 -5.52 -1.59 -3.78
CA VAL A 169 -5.49 -2.76 -4.67
C VAL A 169 -6.21 -2.51 -5.99
N THR A 170 -7.24 -1.67 -6.00
CA THR A 170 -7.93 -1.27 -7.22
C THR A 170 -7.01 -0.47 -8.14
N VAL A 171 -6.36 0.55 -7.60
CA VAL A 171 -5.39 1.37 -8.35
C VAL A 171 -4.23 0.50 -8.84
N ASN A 172 -3.71 -0.37 -7.99
CA ASN A 172 -2.66 -1.31 -8.35
C ASN A 172 -3.05 -2.18 -9.56
N TYR A 173 -4.25 -2.78 -9.54
CA TYR A 173 -4.77 -3.58 -10.65
C TYR A 173 -4.86 -2.77 -11.95
N LEU A 174 -5.38 -1.56 -11.89
CA LEU A 174 -5.51 -0.68 -13.06
C LEU A 174 -4.14 -0.26 -13.61
N LEU A 175 -3.16 -0.03 -12.75
CA LEU A 175 -1.79 0.27 -13.17
C LEU A 175 -1.11 -0.92 -13.84
N TRP A 176 -1.33 -2.15 -13.36
CA TRP A 176 -0.85 -3.37 -14.02
C TRP A 176 -1.50 -3.57 -15.40
N ILE A 177 -2.78 -3.24 -15.56
CA ILE A 177 -3.44 -3.21 -16.89
C ILE A 177 -2.80 -2.16 -17.78
N ALA A 178 -2.57 -0.93 -17.27
CA ALA A 178 -1.91 0.13 -18.01
C ALA A 178 -0.48 -0.25 -18.41
N ALA A 179 0.21 -0.96 -17.54
CA ALA A 179 1.52 -1.56 -17.79
C ALA A 179 1.43 -2.82 -18.70
N ARG A 180 0.28 -3.20 -19.22
CA ARG A 180 0.05 -4.31 -20.17
C ARG A 180 0.73 -5.62 -19.73
N VAL A 181 0.62 -5.95 -18.45
CA VAL A 181 1.13 -7.22 -17.91
C VAL A 181 0.14 -8.33 -18.22
N GLU A 182 0.62 -9.51 -18.57
CA GLU A 182 -0.24 -10.65 -18.98
C GLU A 182 -1.25 -11.07 -17.91
N ARG A 183 -0.87 -10.99 -16.63
CA ARG A 183 -1.69 -11.45 -15.49
C ARG A 183 -1.85 -10.37 -14.42
N PRO A 184 -2.47 -9.21 -14.75
CA PRO A 184 -2.54 -8.06 -13.84
C PRO A 184 -3.24 -8.41 -12.51
N GLY A 185 -4.25 -9.26 -12.56
CA GLY A 185 -5.01 -9.64 -11.38
C GLY A 185 -4.22 -10.46 -10.36
N ILE A 186 -3.29 -11.31 -10.79
CA ILE A 186 -2.45 -12.10 -9.89
C ILE A 186 -1.50 -11.18 -9.11
N HIS A 187 -0.87 -10.22 -9.79
CA HIS A 187 0.00 -9.25 -9.13
C HIS A 187 -0.78 -8.35 -8.15
N ALA A 188 -2.00 -7.94 -8.52
CA ALA A 188 -2.85 -7.17 -7.63
C ALA A 188 -3.36 -8.00 -6.43
N LEU A 189 -3.62 -9.30 -6.61
CA LEU A 189 -3.95 -10.20 -5.51
C LEU A 189 -2.75 -10.36 -4.56
N THR A 190 -1.53 -10.50 -5.10
CA THR A 190 -0.30 -10.47 -4.29
C THR A 190 -0.21 -9.18 -3.47
N THR A 191 -0.52 -8.03 -4.09
CA THR A 191 -0.57 -6.73 -3.41
C THR A 191 -1.61 -6.72 -2.28
N ALA A 192 -2.80 -7.28 -2.50
CA ALA A 192 -3.83 -7.38 -1.46
C ALA A 192 -3.35 -8.20 -0.25
N VAL A 193 -2.76 -9.38 -0.49
CA VAL A 193 -2.28 -10.28 0.57
C VAL A 193 -1.13 -9.65 1.35
N VAL A 194 -0.14 -9.07 0.67
CA VAL A 194 0.99 -8.40 1.33
C VAL A 194 0.53 -7.17 2.10
N GLY A 195 -0.38 -6.38 1.53
CA GLY A 195 -0.93 -5.19 2.19
C GLY A 195 -1.66 -5.53 3.48
N THR A 196 -2.49 -6.57 3.45
CA THR A 196 -3.19 -7.05 4.67
C THR A 196 -2.22 -7.53 5.74
N ALA A 197 -1.10 -8.16 5.35
CA ALA A 197 -0.13 -8.73 6.30
C ALA A 197 0.85 -7.69 6.87
N PHE A 198 1.33 -6.76 6.06
CA PHE A 198 2.46 -5.89 6.42
C PHE A 198 2.16 -4.39 6.41
N ALA A 199 1.03 -3.96 5.86
CA ALA A 199 0.74 -2.55 5.67
C ALA A 199 -0.64 -2.12 6.20
N ALA A 200 -1.39 -3.04 6.80
CA ALA A 200 -2.73 -2.75 7.31
C ALA A 200 -2.72 -1.68 8.42
N TYR A 201 -1.66 -1.58 9.20
CA TYR A 201 -1.52 -0.57 10.25
C TYR A 201 -1.43 0.87 9.70
N GLU A 202 -0.91 1.03 8.48
CA GLU A 202 -0.74 2.32 7.81
C GLU A 202 -1.31 2.34 6.39
N PRO A 203 -2.63 2.20 6.20
CA PRO A 203 -3.23 2.17 4.87
C PRO A 203 -2.91 3.40 4.02
N TYR A 204 -2.72 4.57 4.66
CA TYR A 204 -2.34 5.81 3.98
C TYR A 204 -0.93 5.75 3.35
N SER A 205 -0.02 4.97 3.92
CA SER A 205 1.27 4.70 3.28
C SER A 205 1.13 3.66 2.18
N TRP A 206 0.30 2.63 2.43
CA TRP A 206 0.12 1.52 1.52
C TRP A 206 -0.53 1.92 0.19
N VAL A 207 -1.50 2.83 0.20
CA VAL A 207 -2.13 3.29 -1.04
C VAL A 207 -1.12 3.88 -2.03
N LEU A 208 0.01 4.37 -1.57
CA LEU A 208 1.13 4.85 -2.37
C LEU A 208 2.15 3.74 -2.67
N LEU A 209 2.63 3.07 -1.63
CA LEU A 209 3.71 2.07 -1.74
C LEU A 209 3.27 0.82 -2.52
N ALA A 210 2.00 0.44 -2.46
CA ALA A 210 1.43 -0.63 -3.27
C ALA A 210 1.61 -0.42 -4.78
N GLN A 211 1.74 0.83 -5.22
CA GLN A 211 1.88 1.18 -6.63
C GLN A 211 3.33 1.04 -7.15
N SER A 212 4.29 0.73 -6.28
CA SER A 212 5.72 0.70 -6.59
C SER A 212 6.04 -0.12 -7.83
N LEU A 213 5.65 -1.39 -7.87
CA LEU A 213 6.03 -2.28 -8.96
C LEU A 213 5.45 -1.87 -10.32
N PRO A 214 4.14 -1.62 -10.47
CA PRO A 214 3.62 -1.19 -11.76
C PRO A 214 4.15 0.19 -12.18
N LEU A 215 4.45 1.11 -11.24
CA LEU A 215 5.04 2.40 -11.56
C LEU A 215 6.49 2.27 -12.04
N ILE A 216 7.30 1.42 -11.40
CA ILE A 216 8.67 1.12 -11.86
C ILE A 216 8.64 0.53 -13.27
N LEU A 217 7.70 -0.38 -13.56
CA LEU A 217 7.56 -0.95 -14.90
C LEU A 217 7.17 0.11 -15.93
N LEU A 218 6.26 1.00 -15.58
CA LEU A 218 5.88 2.12 -16.45
C LEU A 218 7.06 3.10 -16.66
N LEU A 219 7.85 3.37 -15.62
CA LEU A 219 9.07 4.17 -15.72
C LEU A 219 10.05 3.54 -16.71
N PHE A 220 10.31 2.23 -16.62
CA PHE A 220 11.18 1.54 -17.57
C PHE A 220 10.69 1.67 -19.01
N ARG A 221 9.40 1.50 -19.26
CA ARG A 221 8.83 1.69 -20.60
C ARG A 221 9.04 3.10 -21.14
N VAL A 222 8.91 4.12 -20.28
CA VAL A 222 9.19 5.50 -20.67
C VAL A 222 10.67 5.71 -20.98
N LEU A 223 11.57 5.08 -20.21
CA LEU A 223 13.01 5.17 -20.43
C LEU A 223 13.47 4.39 -21.68
N ASP A 224 12.91 3.21 -21.92
CA ASP A 224 13.26 2.35 -23.06
C ASP A 224 12.66 2.88 -24.39
N ASP A 225 11.43 3.40 -24.38
CA ASP A 225 10.69 3.85 -25.56
C ASP A 225 10.79 5.36 -25.83
N HIS A 226 11.76 6.05 -25.24
CA HIS A 226 11.86 7.52 -25.28
C HIS A 226 11.94 8.09 -26.71
N HIS A 227 12.44 7.35 -27.67
CA HIS A 227 12.51 7.78 -29.07
C HIS A 227 11.14 7.84 -29.75
N THR A 228 10.14 7.15 -29.24
CA THR A 228 8.79 7.06 -29.80
C THR A 228 7.83 8.05 -29.15
N HIS A 229 8.21 8.70 -28.05
CA HIS A 229 7.35 9.59 -27.30
C HIS A 229 7.29 11.01 -27.89
N THR A 230 6.08 11.46 -28.17
CA THR A 230 5.82 12.86 -28.51
C THR A 230 5.99 13.77 -27.28
N ARG A 231 6.29 15.06 -27.51
CA ARG A 231 6.36 16.07 -26.44
C ARG A 231 5.13 16.05 -25.52
N ARG A 232 3.93 15.89 -26.12
CA ARG A 232 2.67 15.79 -25.36
C ARG A 232 2.66 14.58 -24.41
N GLN A 233 3.15 13.44 -24.86
CA GLN A 233 3.24 12.24 -24.03
C GLN A 233 4.21 12.42 -22.86
N LEU A 234 5.37 13.05 -23.10
CA LEU A 234 6.34 13.36 -22.04
C LEU A 234 5.75 14.32 -21.00
N ILE A 235 5.00 15.33 -21.43
CA ILE A 235 4.29 16.24 -20.49
C ILE A 235 3.26 15.46 -19.66
N VAL A 236 2.45 14.58 -20.26
CA VAL A 236 1.48 13.75 -19.52
C VAL A 236 2.18 12.83 -18.52
N VAL A 237 3.29 12.20 -18.89
CA VAL A 237 4.08 11.38 -17.97
C VAL A 237 4.63 12.22 -16.83
N GLY A 238 5.16 13.41 -17.12
CA GLY A 238 5.64 14.35 -16.11
C GLY A 238 4.53 14.77 -15.13
N LEU A 239 3.34 15.09 -15.64
CA LEU A 239 2.17 15.44 -14.81
C LEU A 239 1.75 14.26 -13.90
N LEU A 240 1.71 13.04 -14.42
CA LEU A 240 1.36 11.86 -13.63
C LEU A 240 2.42 11.53 -12.56
N ALA A 241 3.70 11.64 -12.91
CA ALA A 241 4.81 11.49 -11.97
C ALA A 241 4.76 12.58 -10.88
N GLY A 242 4.50 13.83 -11.28
CA GLY A 242 4.34 14.95 -10.36
C GLY A 242 3.11 14.83 -9.47
N LEU A 243 1.98 14.35 -10.01
CA LEU A 243 0.80 14.03 -9.21
C LEU A 243 1.13 12.99 -8.13
N PHE A 244 1.79 11.90 -8.51
CA PHE A 244 2.21 10.88 -7.54
C PHE A 244 3.16 11.46 -6.48
N ALA A 245 4.20 12.17 -6.89
CA ALA A 245 5.18 12.76 -6.00
C ALA A 245 4.54 13.81 -5.06
N GLY A 246 3.67 14.68 -5.57
CA GLY A 246 2.98 15.69 -4.79
C GLY A 246 2.03 15.09 -3.76
N VAL A 247 1.27 14.07 -4.15
CA VAL A 247 0.42 13.32 -3.20
C VAL A 247 1.27 12.58 -2.16
N ALA A 248 2.39 11.97 -2.57
CA ALA A 248 3.32 11.32 -1.65
C ALA A 248 3.90 12.32 -0.63
N LEU A 249 4.35 13.49 -1.08
CA LEU A 249 4.84 14.55 -0.19
C LEU A 249 3.76 15.06 0.77
N SER A 250 2.51 15.11 0.34
CA SER A 250 1.38 15.62 1.15
C SER A 250 0.75 14.56 2.06
N MET A 251 1.04 13.28 1.84
CA MET A 251 0.38 12.16 2.51
C MET A 251 1.36 11.26 3.26
N TYR A 252 2.53 11.00 2.69
CA TYR A 252 3.56 10.11 3.26
C TYR A 252 4.93 10.36 2.62
N THR A 253 5.72 11.24 3.21
CA THR A 253 7.01 11.70 2.66
C THR A 253 8.02 10.57 2.41
N LEU A 254 7.96 9.49 3.18
CA LEU A 254 8.84 8.33 2.99
C LEU A 254 8.55 7.59 1.66
N ALA A 255 7.31 7.66 1.14
CA ALA A 255 7.03 7.15 -0.21
C ALA A 255 7.69 8.01 -1.30
N ALA A 256 7.82 9.32 -1.09
CA ALA A 256 8.57 10.18 -2.00
C ALA A 256 10.09 9.87 -1.95
N LEU A 257 10.64 9.62 -0.75
CA LEU A 257 12.03 9.15 -0.60
C LEU A 257 12.24 7.82 -1.34
N PHE A 258 11.38 6.85 -1.14
CA PHE A 258 11.45 5.57 -1.84
C PHE A 258 11.39 5.76 -3.37
N ALA A 259 10.46 6.57 -3.86
CA ALA A 259 10.34 6.87 -5.29
C ALA A 259 11.63 7.54 -5.84
N ALA A 260 12.25 8.43 -5.08
CA ALA A 260 13.53 9.04 -5.46
C ALA A 260 14.65 7.99 -5.57
N LEU A 261 14.76 7.06 -4.62
CA LEU A 261 15.71 5.96 -4.66
C LEU A 261 15.48 5.05 -5.88
N VAL A 262 14.22 4.73 -6.18
CA VAL A 262 13.83 3.98 -7.38
C VAL A 262 14.29 4.69 -8.65
N VAL A 263 14.05 6.01 -8.76
CA VAL A 263 14.46 6.79 -9.92
C VAL A 263 15.98 6.78 -10.07
N VAL A 264 16.73 7.00 -8.99
CA VAL A 264 18.19 6.97 -9.01
C VAL A 264 18.71 5.61 -9.51
N ILE A 265 18.21 4.51 -8.95
CA ILE A 265 18.62 3.15 -9.37
C ILE A 265 18.22 2.89 -10.81
N ALA A 266 17.03 3.27 -11.25
CA ALA A 266 16.59 3.12 -12.63
C ALA A 266 17.49 3.90 -13.60
N LEU A 267 17.88 5.12 -13.25
CA LEU A 267 18.79 5.94 -14.05
C LEU A 267 20.19 5.32 -14.12
N LEU A 268 20.71 4.78 -13.02
CA LEU A 268 22.00 4.08 -13.01
C LEU A 268 21.99 2.84 -13.92
N LEU A 269 20.90 2.05 -13.88
CA LEU A 269 20.74 0.87 -14.74
C LEU A 269 20.58 1.20 -16.24
N HIS A 270 20.11 2.42 -16.56
CA HIS A 270 19.87 2.87 -17.94
C HIS A 270 20.86 3.95 -18.41
N HIS A 271 21.89 4.24 -17.65
CA HIS A 271 22.82 5.38 -17.87
C HIS A 271 23.23 5.58 -19.33
N GLY A 272 23.61 4.54 -20.05
CA GLY A 272 24.04 4.65 -21.48
C GLY A 272 22.88 4.79 -22.49
N ARG A 273 21.61 4.75 -22.05
CA ARG A 273 20.42 4.75 -22.92
C ARG A 273 19.49 5.94 -22.68
N ILE A 274 19.79 6.79 -21.68
CA ILE A 274 18.92 7.87 -21.29
C ILE A 274 18.94 9.01 -22.30
N HIS A 275 17.79 9.39 -22.79
CA HIS A 275 17.62 10.60 -23.57
C HIS A 275 17.39 11.80 -22.65
N TRP A 276 18.45 12.49 -22.27
CA TRP A 276 18.47 13.53 -21.23
C TRP A 276 17.46 14.68 -21.45
N ARG A 277 17.19 15.03 -22.71
CA ARG A 277 16.17 16.06 -23.03
C ARG A 277 14.76 15.61 -22.62
N SER A 278 14.39 14.36 -22.88
CA SER A 278 13.12 13.79 -22.49
C SER A 278 13.02 13.67 -20.95
N ALA A 279 14.09 13.19 -20.33
CA ALA A 279 14.18 13.11 -18.88
C ALA A 279 14.03 14.51 -18.23
N ALA A 280 14.68 15.53 -18.76
CA ALA A 280 14.58 16.90 -18.27
C ALA A 280 13.14 17.45 -18.38
N VAL A 281 12.43 17.20 -19.50
CA VAL A 281 11.03 17.62 -19.66
C VAL A 281 10.13 16.94 -18.62
N VAL A 282 10.25 15.62 -18.46
CA VAL A 282 9.45 14.85 -17.49
C VAL A 282 9.73 15.33 -16.06
N THR A 283 10.99 15.52 -15.72
CA THR A 283 11.41 15.99 -14.39
C THR A 283 10.92 17.41 -14.11
N ALA A 284 11.09 18.34 -15.06
CA ALA A 284 10.67 19.73 -14.84
C ALA A 284 9.14 19.84 -14.68
N VAL A 285 8.38 19.20 -15.57
CA VAL A 285 6.91 19.18 -15.48
C VAL A 285 6.47 18.48 -14.19
N GLY A 286 7.11 17.35 -13.87
CA GLY A 286 6.82 16.59 -12.66
C GLY A 286 7.11 17.39 -11.38
N ALA A 287 8.25 18.07 -11.31
CA ALA A 287 8.63 18.90 -10.16
C ALA A 287 7.64 20.06 -9.93
N VAL A 288 7.23 20.76 -11.01
CA VAL A 288 6.22 21.82 -10.91
C VAL A 288 4.89 21.27 -10.42
N ALA A 289 4.42 20.17 -11.00
CA ALA A 289 3.16 19.55 -10.58
C ALA A 289 3.22 19.06 -9.13
N ALA A 290 4.32 18.44 -8.72
CA ALA A 290 4.52 17.99 -7.33
C ALA A 290 4.54 19.18 -6.36
N ALA A 291 5.23 20.27 -6.69
CA ALA A 291 5.29 21.47 -5.87
C ALA A 291 3.90 22.10 -5.70
N VAL A 292 3.11 22.24 -6.78
CA VAL A 292 1.75 22.78 -6.73
C VAL A 292 0.83 21.93 -5.83
N ILE A 293 0.94 20.60 -5.91
CA ILE A 293 0.10 19.69 -5.11
C ILE A 293 0.56 19.67 -3.64
N ALA A 294 1.86 19.71 -3.38
CA ALA A 294 2.40 19.68 -2.02
C ALA A 294 2.33 21.04 -1.30
N ALA A 295 2.29 22.14 -2.04
CA ALA A 295 2.32 23.49 -1.48
C ALA A 295 1.26 23.72 -0.37
N PRO A 296 -0.03 23.35 -0.52
CA PRO A 296 -1.00 23.57 0.55
C PRO A 296 -0.64 22.88 1.86
N CYS A 297 0.02 21.72 1.79
CA CYS A 297 0.43 20.96 2.97
C CYS A 297 1.65 21.58 3.69
N TRP A 298 2.61 22.10 2.91
CA TRP A 298 3.91 22.51 3.44
C TRP A 298 4.11 24.02 3.51
N TRP A 299 3.19 24.81 2.95
CA TRP A 299 3.34 26.27 2.89
C TRP A 299 3.52 26.90 4.28
N GLY A 300 2.66 26.55 5.23
CA GLY A 300 2.75 27.06 6.59
C GLY A 300 4.10 26.76 7.26
N PHE A 301 4.60 25.52 7.08
CA PHE A 301 5.90 25.08 7.60
C PHE A 301 7.06 25.86 6.96
N LEU A 302 7.03 26.04 5.63
CA LEU A 302 8.11 26.74 4.91
C LEU A 302 8.17 28.24 5.16
N THR A 303 7.06 28.84 5.58
CA THR A 303 6.95 30.30 5.83
C THR A 303 6.95 30.64 7.32
N TYR A 304 7.10 29.66 8.20
CA TYR A 304 7.13 29.88 9.65
C TYR A 304 8.46 30.40 10.11
N ASP A 305 8.46 31.67 10.63
CA ASP A 305 9.67 32.38 11.10
C ASP A 305 10.00 32.13 12.59
N GLY A 306 9.38 31.12 13.21
CA GLY A 306 9.57 30.79 14.62
C GLY A 306 11.00 30.34 14.92
N ALA A 307 11.85 31.30 15.27
CA ALA A 307 13.23 31.05 15.68
C ALA A 307 13.24 30.18 16.95
N GLY A 308 13.82 29.00 16.86
CA GLY A 308 14.17 28.19 18.03
C GLY A 308 13.15 27.11 18.44
N ALA A 309 12.07 26.90 17.74
CA ALA A 309 11.30 25.68 17.91
C ALA A 309 12.16 24.50 17.39
N GLY A 310 12.90 23.86 18.28
CA GLY A 310 13.57 22.61 18.01
C GLY A 310 12.49 21.61 17.60
N HIS A 311 12.29 21.46 16.29
CA HIS A 311 11.34 20.50 15.75
C HIS A 311 11.83 19.11 16.15
N GLY A 312 11.20 18.52 17.15
CA GLY A 312 11.50 17.17 17.57
C GLY A 312 11.38 16.27 16.35
N ASN A 313 12.46 15.61 15.99
CA ASN A 313 12.40 14.62 14.93
C ASN A 313 11.71 13.37 15.48
N ALA A 314 10.50 13.07 15.03
CA ALA A 314 9.77 11.88 15.45
C ALA A 314 10.59 10.58 15.24
N ALA A 315 11.53 10.59 14.29
CA ALA A 315 12.43 9.46 14.04
C ALA A 315 13.51 9.30 15.15
N ALA A 316 13.78 10.33 15.96
CA ALA A 316 14.77 10.22 17.05
C ALA A 316 14.35 9.26 18.17
N GLY A 317 13.04 9.03 18.35
CA GLY A 317 12.51 8.09 19.33
C GLY A 317 12.58 6.61 18.91
N TYR A 318 12.93 6.31 17.66
CA TYR A 318 12.98 4.93 17.17
C TYR A 318 14.34 4.28 17.44
N ASN A 319 14.29 3.05 17.97
CA ASN A 319 15.51 2.24 18.15
C ASN A 319 16.21 2.03 16.79
N PRO A 320 17.53 2.29 16.68
CA PRO A 320 18.29 2.08 15.46
C PRO A 320 18.21 0.66 14.89
N MET A 321 18.09 -0.35 15.76
CA MET A 321 17.88 -1.74 15.34
C MET A 321 16.58 -1.96 14.57
N VAL A 322 15.58 -1.12 14.79
CA VAL A 322 14.33 -1.12 14.04
C VAL A 322 14.43 -0.20 12.82
N GLY A 323 14.92 1.03 13.02
CA GLY A 323 14.90 2.08 12.01
C GLY A 323 15.95 1.96 10.89
N ALA A 324 17.07 1.27 11.15
CA ALA A 324 18.22 1.21 10.23
C ALA A 324 18.76 -0.21 9.97
N SER A 325 18.17 -1.25 10.53
CA SER A 325 18.65 -2.63 10.39
C SER A 325 17.61 -3.53 9.71
N LEU A 326 18.08 -4.49 8.92
CA LEU A 326 17.23 -5.51 8.29
C LEU A 326 16.72 -6.59 9.27
N ALA A 327 17.09 -6.52 10.57
CA ALA A 327 16.73 -7.54 11.55
C ALA A 327 15.20 -7.78 11.59
N THR A 328 14.41 -6.70 11.58
CA THR A 328 12.93 -6.78 11.58
C THR A 328 12.39 -7.50 10.34
N ALA A 329 12.99 -7.28 9.16
CA ALA A 329 12.59 -7.96 7.94
C ALA A 329 12.91 -9.47 7.97
N LEU A 330 13.96 -9.88 8.71
CA LEU A 330 14.38 -11.28 8.83
C LEU A 330 13.62 -12.05 9.94
N GLN A 331 12.89 -11.36 10.79
CA GLN A 331 12.12 -11.95 11.90
C GLN A 331 10.66 -12.28 11.53
N GLN A 332 10.34 -12.40 10.24
CA GLN A 332 9.00 -12.71 9.78
C GLN A 332 8.68 -14.21 9.86
N PRO A 333 7.40 -14.61 9.97
CA PRO A 333 7.00 -16.00 9.99
C PRO A 333 7.57 -16.83 8.84
N VAL A 334 7.90 -18.09 9.10
CA VAL A 334 8.57 -19.00 8.15
C VAL A 334 7.94 -19.00 6.74
N PRO A 335 6.60 -19.04 6.56
CA PRO A 335 6.01 -19.04 5.22
C PRO A 335 6.37 -17.78 4.40
N TRP A 336 6.45 -16.62 5.07
CA TRP A 336 6.85 -15.37 4.43
C TRP A 336 8.32 -15.37 4.04
N MET A 337 9.18 -15.93 4.90
CA MET A 337 10.61 -16.08 4.61
C MET A 337 10.87 -17.05 3.47
N MET A 338 10.11 -18.16 3.39
CA MET A 338 10.18 -19.10 2.26
C MET A 338 9.76 -18.43 0.95
N LEU A 339 8.67 -17.65 0.97
CA LEU A 339 8.22 -16.89 -0.20
C LEU A 339 9.27 -15.86 -0.62
N ALA A 340 9.88 -15.15 0.33
CA ALA A 340 10.94 -14.20 0.08
C ALA A 340 12.17 -14.87 -0.55
N ALA A 341 12.60 -16.00 -0.03
CA ALA A 341 13.71 -16.78 -0.60
C ALA A 341 13.41 -17.24 -2.05
N ALA A 342 12.21 -17.75 -2.29
CA ALA A 342 11.77 -18.11 -3.65
C ALA A 342 11.78 -16.90 -4.60
N GLY A 343 11.35 -15.73 -4.12
CA GLY A 343 11.41 -14.48 -4.86
C GLY A 343 12.82 -14.04 -5.20
N LEU A 344 13.75 -14.10 -4.25
CA LEU A 344 15.16 -13.80 -4.49
C LEU A 344 15.77 -14.72 -5.54
N VAL A 345 15.50 -16.01 -5.48
CA VAL A 345 15.95 -16.99 -6.48
C VAL A 345 15.35 -16.64 -7.85
N ALA A 346 14.07 -16.33 -7.92
CA ALA A 346 13.41 -15.96 -9.18
C ALA A 346 14.03 -14.68 -9.77
N ILE A 347 14.29 -13.67 -8.95
CA ILE A 347 14.98 -12.44 -9.38
C ILE A 347 16.37 -12.77 -9.91
N ALA A 348 17.17 -13.54 -9.16
CA ALA A 348 18.53 -13.89 -9.55
C ALA A 348 18.59 -14.61 -10.91
N LEU A 349 17.61 -15.46 -11.20
CA LEU A 349 17.56 -16.24 -12.45
C LEU A 349 16.93 -15.50 -13.62
N LEU A 350 16.04 -14.52 -13.39
CA LEU A 350 15.14 -14.00 -14.43
C LEU A 350 15.16 -12.45 -14.58
N HIS A 351 15.92 -11.70 -13.75
CA HIS A 351 15.83 -10.23 -13.75
C HIS A 351 16.20 -9.59 -15.10
N ASP A 352 17.15 -10.16 -15.82
CA ASP A 352 17.54 -9.68 -17.16
C ASP A 352 16.59 -10.11 -18.28
N ARG A 353 15.77 -11.15 -18.02
CA ARG A 353 14.94 -11.80 -19.05
C ARG A 353 13.50 -11.35 -19.02
N HIS A 354 13.05 -10.79 -17.89
CA HIS A 354 11.63 -10.49 -17.69
C HIS A 354 11.40 -9.13 -17.04
N PRO A 355 10.58 -8.25 -17.66
CA PRO A 355 10.35 -6.87 -17.15
C PRO A 355 9.86 -6.82 -15.70
N VAL A 356 8.96 -7.74 -15.30
CA VAL A 356 8.44 -7.80 -13.91
C VAL A 356 9.55 -8.17 -12.93
N MET A 357 10.46 -9.06 -13.30
CA MET A 357 11.61 -9.43 -12.47
C MET A 357 12.59 -8.28 -12.30
N LYS A 358 12.87 -7.55 -13.39
CA LYS A 358 13.70 -6.33 -13.35
C LYS A 358 13.07 -5.28 -12.42
N THR A 359 11.74 -5.14 -12.46
CA THR A 359 10.99 -4.25 -11.58
C THR A 359 11.12 -4.66 -10.11
N ALA A 360 10.96 -5.95 -9.81
CA ALA A 360 11.13 -6.48 -8.46
C ALA A 360 12.56 -6.30 -7.95
N PHE A 361 13.56 -6.54 -8.80
CA PHE A 361 14.97 -6.27 -8.48
C PHE A 361 15.20 -4.82 -8.07
N VAL A 362 14.69 -3.85 -8.85
CA VAL A 362 14.85 -2.43 -8.53
C VAL A 362 14.14 -2.05 -7.23
N ALA A 363 12.96 -2.60 -6.98
CA ALA A 363 12.24 -2.35 -5.73
C ALA A 363 13.02 -2.89 -4.51
N VAL A 364 13.57 -4.10 -4.60
CA VAL A 364 14.45 -4.69 -3.56
C VAL A 364 15.70 -3.86 -3.36
N ALA A 365 16.37 -3.45 -4.45
CA ALA A 365 17.56 -2.61 -4.41
C ALA A 365 17.26 -1.22 -3.78
N ALA A 366 16.09 -0.63 -4.07
CA ALA A 366 15.68 0.64 -3.49
C ALA A 366 15.42 0.53 -1.99
N VAL A 367 14.79 -0.55 -1.53
CA VAL A 367 14.63 -0.81 -0.08
C VAL A 367 15.99 -1.03 0.58
N ALA A 368 16.88 -1.81 -0.03
CA ALA A 368 18.23 -2.01 0.49
C ALA A 368 19.01 -0.69 0.57
N ALA A 369 18.94 0.15 -0.47
CA ALA A 369 19.53 1.49 -0.47
C ALA A 369 18.94 2.38 0.63
N TRP A 370 17.63 2.27 0.90
CA TRP A 370 16.98 3.00 1.99
C TRP A 370 17.55 2.58 3.36
N TYR A 371 17.75 1.28 3.60
CA TYR A 371 18.40 0.80 4.84
C TYR A 371 19.83 1.32 4.97
N VAL A 372 20.63 1.26 3.89
CA VAL A 372 22.00 1.80 3.89
C VAL A 372 22.00 3.29 4.18
N LEU A 373 21.13 4.05 3.50
CA LEU A 373 21.01 5.49 3.72
C LEU A 373 20.55 5.81 5.15
N SER A 374 19.61 5.06 5.69
CA SER A 374 19.13 5.19 7.07
C SER A 374 20.26 4.95 8.09
N ALA A 375 21.08 3.93 7.86
CA ALA A 375 22.24 3.65 8.69
C ALA A 375 23.30 4.78 8.62
N VAL A 376 23.59 5.28 7.41
CA VAL A 376 24.53 6.41 7.22
C VAL A 376 24.02 7.68 7.91
N VAL A 377 22.74 8.00 7.74
CA VAL A 377 22.13 9.17 8.40
C VAL A 377 22.16 9.01 9.92
N HIS A 378 21.83 7.83 10.44
CA HIS A 378 21.89 7.56 11.87
C HIS A 378 23.30 7.75 12.44
N LEU A 379 24.33 7.26 11.77
CA LEU A 379 25.74 7.45 12.18
C LEU A 379 26.18 8.92 12.15
N ALA A 380 25.56 9.74 11.30
CA ALA A 380 25.92 11.15 11.14
C ALA A 380 25.11 12.10 12.04
N THR A 381 23.84 11.77 12.32
CA THR A 381 22.87 12.72 12.92
C THR A 381 22.05 12.13 14.06
N ASP A 382 22.27 10.88 14.44
CA ASP A 382 21.51 10.08 15.42
C ASP A 382 20.09 9.64 14.97
N PRO A 383 19.19 10.45 14.39
CA PRO A 383 17.91 9.95 13.89
C PRO A 383 18.07 8.96 12.72
N THR A 384 17.10 8.03 12.58
CA THR A 384 17.02 7.10 11.44
C THR A 384 16.07 7.65 10.36
N LEU A 385 16.10 7.07 9.16
CA LEU A 385 15.12 7.32 8.09
C LEU A 385 13.98 6.29 8.08
N LEU A 386 13.73 5.61 9.19
CA LEU A 386 12.63 4.67 9.38
C LEU A 386 12.57 3.60 8.27
N ALA A 387 13.70 3.00 7.91
CA ALA A 387 13.79 2.10 6.75
C ALA A 387 12.94 0.83 6.87
N PHE A 388 12.51 0.43 8.08
CA PHE A 388 11.54 -0.65 8.30
C PHE A 388 10.19 -0.40 7.60
N ARG A 389 9.84 0.86 7.34
CA ARG A 389 8.67 1.23 6.54
C ARG A 389 8.76 0.76 5.07
N GLY A 390 9.93 0.33 4.62
CA GLY A 390 10.14 -0.32 3.32
C GLY A 390 9.82 -1.83 3.31
N ILE A 391 9.61 -2.47 4.47
CA ILE A 391 9.32 -3.91 4.59
C ILE A 391 8.11 -4.34 3.75
N PRO A 392 6.97 -3.64 3.74
CA PRO A 392 5.84 -4.01 2.90
C PRO A 392 6.21 -4.05 1.41
N VAL A 393 7.03 -3.10 0.93
CA VAL A 393 7.49 -3.06 -0.47
C VAL A 393 8.47 -4.19 -0.76
N LEU A 394 9.36 -4.50 0.18
CA LEU A 394 10.29 -5.63 0.08
C LEU A 394 9.53 -6.95 -0.12
N PHE A 395 8.58 -7.23 0.76
CA PHE A 395 7.77 -8.44 0.65
C PHE A 395 6.85 -8.44 -0.58
N LEU A 396 6.33 -7.28 -1.00
CA LEU A 396 5.59 -7.17 -2.25
C LEU A 396 6.45 -7.53 -3.46
N ALA A 397 7.68 -7.02 -3.53
CA ALA A 397 8.60 -7.28 -4.63
C ALA A 397 8.99 -8.77 -4.68
N LEU A 398 9.34 -9.34 -3.53
CA LEU A 398 9.73 -10.74 -3.42
C LEU A 398 8.56 -11.69 -3.70
N ALA A 399 7.37 -11.40 -3.17
CA ALA A 399 6.17 -12.19 -3.42
C ALA A 399 5.74 -12.14 -4.90
N ALA A 400 5.77 -10.94 -5.52
CA ALA A 400 5.47 -10.79 -6.94
C ALA A 400 6.48 -11.55 -7.81
N ALA A 401 7.76 -11.53 -7.45
CA ALA A 401 8.80 -12.30 -8.13
C ALA A 401 8.61 -13.81 -7.97
N ALA A 402 8.31 -14.29 -6.77
CA ALA A 402 8.04 -15.72 -6.51
C ALA A 402 6.85 -16.22 -7.33
N VAL A 403 5.74 -15.50 -7.30
CA VAL A 403 4.50 -15.85 -8.03
C VAL A 403 4.72 -15.83 -9.54
N HIS A 404 5.43 -14.81 -10.05
CA HIS A 404 5.75 -14.71 -11.47
C HIS A 404 6.73 -15.83 -11.90
N GLY A 405 7.77 -16.08 -11.10
CA GLY A 405 8.77 -17.13 -11.33
C GLY A 405 8.14 -18.52 -11.37
N ALA A 406 7.22 -18.81 -10.45
CA ALA A 406 6.49 -20.09 -10.45
C ALA A 406 5.69 -20.34 -11.75
N GLY A 407 5.22 -19.27 -12.40
CA GLY A 407 4.53 -19.36 -13.69
C GLY A 407 5.44 -19.47 -14.92
N THR A 408 6.70 -19.00 -14.82
CA THR A 408 7.62 -18.90 -15.96
C THR A 408 8.73 -19.96 -15.96
N LEU A 409 9.22 -20.38 -14.78
CA LEU A 409 10.28 -21.39 -14.66
C LEU A 409 9.95 -22.74 -15.30
N PRO A 410 8.76 -23.33 -15.16
CA PRO A 410 8.41 -24.58 -15.81
C PRO A 410 8.47 -24.51 -17.35
N ALA A 411 8.05 -23.37 -17.92
CA ALA A 411 8.12 -23.13 -19.35
C ALA A 411 9.57 -22.98 -19.84
N ALA A 412 10.40 -22.25 -19.09
CA ALA A 412 11.81 -22.05 -19.39
C ALA A 412 12.60 -23.36 -19.29
N VAL A 413 12.35 -24.18 -18.28
CA VAL A 413 12.96 -25.52 -18.12
C VAL A 413 12.48 -26.48 -19.23
N GLY A 414 11.18 -26.41 -19.57
CA GLY A 414 10.62 -27.20 -20.69
C GLY A 414 11.26 -26.82 -22.03
N GLN A 415 11.48 -25.53 -22.27
CA GLN A 415 12.10 -24.99 -23.47
C GLN A 415 13.60 -25.36 -23.55
N ALA A 416 14.32 -25.25 -22.43
CA ALA A 416 15.73 -25.67 -22.36
C ALA A 416 15.88 -27.20 -22.61
N ARG A 417 14.91 -28.02 -22.13
CA ARG A 417 14.88 -29.46 -22.42
C ARG A 417 14.55 -29.72 -23.89
N VAL A 418 13.64 -28.95 -24.49
CA VAL A 418 13.30 -29.06 -25.92
C VAL A 418 14.46 -28.61 -26.79
N ASP A 419 15.19 -27.55 -26.42
CA ASP A 419 16.36 -27.08 -27.15
C ASP A 419 17.56 -28.04 -26.98
N ALA A 420 17.70 -28.66 -25.81
CA ALA A 420 18.65 -29.77 -25.61
C ALA A 420 18.21 -31.07 -26.33
N GLY A 421 16.91 -31.30 -26.49
CA GLY A 421 16.34 -32.46 -27.18
C GLY A 421 16.03 -32.24 -28.65
N ARG A 422 16.10 -31.01 -29.17
CA ARG A 422 15.94 -30.68 -30.60
C ARG A 422 17.07 -31.22 -31.51
N HIS A 423 18.15 -31.71 -30.91
CA HIS A 423 19.06 -32.56 -31.60
C HIS A 423 18.57 -34.03 -31.72
N ALA A 424 17.43 -34.37 -31.14
CA ALA A 424 16.79 -35.69 -31.22
C ALA A 424 15.27 -35.55 -31.21
N ALA A 425 14.68 -35.66 -32.41
CA ALA A 425 13.26 -35.88 -32.71
C ALA A 425 12.30 -34.66 -32.73
N ALA A 426 11.87 -34.33 -33.92
CA ALA A 426 10.61 -33.67 -34.27
C ALA A 426 9.39 -34.59 -33.97
N GLU A 427 8.27 -33.90 -33.68
CA GLU A 427 6.90 -34.43 -33.58
C GLU A 427 6.39 -34.73 -32.18
N THR A 428 5.63 -33.76 -31.66
CA THR A 428 4.27 -33.98 -31.10
C THR A 428 3.61 -32.63 -30.83
N GLY A 429 2.40 -32.43 -31.37
CA GLY A 429 1.64 -31.19 -31.33
C GLY A 429 1.10 -30.84 -29.92
N PRO A 430 0.76 -29.57 -29.67
CA PRO A 430 0.31 -29.13 -28.37
C PRO A 430 -1.15 -29.43 -28.11
N GLY A 431 -1.42 -30.34 -27.22
CA GLY A 431 -2.74 -30.51 -26.61
C GLY A 431 -3.13 -29.29 -25.77
N ALA A 432 -4.19 -28.58 -26.18
CA ALA A 432 -4.79 -27.46 -25.45
C ALA A 432 -5.58 -27.94 -24.22
N GLY A 433 -4.91 -28.61 -23.29
CA GLY A 433 -5.47 -28.93 -21.97
C GLY A 433 -5.45 -27.71 -21.05
N SER A 434 -6.52 -27.51 -20.31
CA SER A 434 -6.80 -26.36 -19.42
C SER A 434 -5.62 -26.00 -18.46
N ARG A 435 -4.71 -25.13 -18.90
CA ARG A 435 -3.52 -24.72 -18.15
C ARG A 435 -3.82 -23.70 -17.02
N TRP A 436 -5.09 -23.45 -16.70
CA TRP A 436 -5.52 -22.33 -15.87
C TRP A 436 -5.87 -22.69 -14.42
N SER A 437 -6.16 -23.96 -14.11
CA SER A 437 -6.61 -24.35 -12.77
C SER A 437 -5.47 -24.46 -11.75
N VAL A 438 -4.31 -24.93 -12.15
CA VAL A 438 -3.20 -25.23 -11.22
C VAL A 438 -2.55 -23.97 -10.63
N PRO A 439 -2.19 -22.92 -11.40
CA PRO A 439 -1.60 -21.72 -10.80
C PRO A 439 -2.57 -20.96 -9.89
N ALA A 440 -3.86 -20.90 -10.23
CA ALA A 440 -4.86 -20.24 -9.40
C ALA A 440 -5.08 -20.96 -8.07
N VAL A 441 -5.16 -22.29 -8.09
CA VAL A 441 -5.27 -23.10 -6.87
C VAL A 441 -4.02 -22.98 -6.01
N ILE A 442 -2.82 -23.04 -6.60
CA ILE A 442 -1.57 -22.85 -5.86
C ILE A 442 -1.51 -21.45 -5.24
N THR A 443 -1.88 -20.40 -5.99
CA THR A 443 -1.90 -19.03 -5.47
C THR A 443 -2.91 -18.89 -4.33
N ALA A 444 -4.07 -19.52 -4.43
CA ALA A 444 -5.08 -19.53 -3.38
C ALA A 444 -4.60 -20.27 -2.12
N ILE A 445 -3.96 -21.44 -2.28
CA ILE A 445 -3.39 -22.22 -1.15
C ILE A 445 -2.27 -21.41 -0.48
N ILE A 446 -1.34 -20.87 -1.26
CA ILE A 446 -0.27 -20.02 -0.73
C ILE A 446 -0.86 -18.81 -0.03
N GLY A 447 -1.83 -18.12 -0.63
CA GLY A 447 -2.52 -16.99 -0.03
C GLY A 447 -3.21 -17.36 1.29
N THR A 448 -3.84 -18.52 1.37
CA THR A 448 -4.46 -19.02 2.61
C THR A 448 -3.41 -19.26 3.71
N VAL A 449 -2.30 -19.91 3.37
CA VAL A 449 -1.21 -20.16 4.32
C VAL A 449 -0.57 -18.86 4.79
N LEU A 450 -0.35 -17.91 3.89
CA LEU A 450 0.25 -16.61 4.22
C LEU A 450 -0.67 -15.75 5.09
N LEU A 451 -1.98 -15.76 4.83
CA LEU A 451 -2.95 -15.02 5.66
C LEU A 451 -3.13 -15.65 7.04
N GLN A 452 -2.88 -16.95 7.20
CA GLN A 452 -2.86 -17.61 8.52
C GLN A 452 -1.55 -17.37 9.27
N ALA A 453 -0.45 -17.14 8.58
CA ALA A 453 0.84 -16.78 9.16
C ALA A 453 0.90 -15.26 9.42
N VAL A 454 0.05 -14.78 10.33
CA VAL A 454 -0.04 -13.36 10.69
C VAL A 454 1.31 -12.89 11.23
N PRO A 455 1.92 -11.81 10.70
CA PRO A 455 3.09 -11.20 11.29
C PRO A 455 2.86 -10.80 12.74
N GLY A 456 3.89 -10.92 13.60
CA GLY A 456 3.76 -10.67 15.04
C GLY A 456 3.28 -9.26 15.36
N GLU A 457 3.72 -8.26 14.61
CA GLU A 457 3.26 -6.86 14.73
C GLU A 457 1.74 -6.75 14.49
N LEU A 458 1.23 -7.31 13.41
CA LEU A 458 -0.21 -7.28 13.12
C LEU A 458 -1.03 -8.01 14.19
N ALA A 459 -0.53 -9.11 14.74
CA ALA A 459 -1.18 -9.83 15.84
C ALA A 459 -1.28 -8.95 17.09
N THR A 460 -0.21 -8.25 17.46
CA THR A 460 -0.19 -7.32 18.60
C THR A 460 -1.18 -6.18 18.40
N GLU A 461 -1.27 -5.63 17.20
CA GLU A 461 -2.17 -4.53 16.86
C GLU A 461 -3.65 -4.95 16.88
N ILE A 462 -3.94 -6.20 16.52
CA ILE A 462 -5.30 -6.77 16.64
C ILE A 462 -5.67 -6.92 18.13
N GLU A 463 -4.76 -7.41 18.96
CA GLU A 463 -4.99 -7.52 20.41
C GLU A 463 -5.16 -6.14 21.06
N GLY A 464 -4.39 -5.14 20.65
CA GLY A 464 -4.57 -3.74 21.07
C GLY A 464 -5.95 -3.19 20.73
N ALA A 465 -6.48 -3.50 19.53
CA ALA A 465 -7.84 -3.11 19.16
C ALA A 465 -8.91 -3.78 20.05
N LYS A 466 -8.73 -5.05 20.39
CA LYS A 466 -9.64 -5.78 21.30
C LYS A 466 -9.60 -5.23 22.72
N ALA A 467 -8.41 -4.94 23.24
CA ALA A 467 -8.22 -4.35 24.56
C ALA A 467 -8.88 -2.97 24.65
N SER A 468 -8.70 -2.14 23.64
CA SER A 468 -9.31 -0.81 23.53
C SER A 468 -10.83 -0.87 23.44
N ALA A 469 -11.41 -1.87 22.81
CA ALA A 469 -12.86 -2.06 22.72
C ALA A 469 -13.48 -2.48 24.05
N GLY A 470 -12.75 -3.27 24.86
CA GLY A 470 -13.20 -3.73 26.18
C GLY A 470 -13.20 -2.63 27.24
N ALA A 471 -12.42 -1.59 27.09
CA ALA A 471 -12.25 -0.52 28.07
C ALA A 471 -13.45 0.45 28.19
N GLY A 472 -14.44 0.41 27.30
CA GLY A 472 -15.73 1.14 27.39
C GLY A 472 -15.68 2.68 27.52
N HIS A 473 -14.55 3.22 27.94
CA HIS A 473 -14.38 4.61 28.34
C HIS A 473 -13.98 5.57 27.22
N THR A 474 -13.59 5.03 26.06
CA THR A 474 -12.94 5.85 25.01
C THR A 474 -13.90 6.86 24.36
N ARG A 475 -15.19 6.54 24.21
CA ARG A 475 -16.19 7.50 23.72
C ARG A 475 -16.41 8.65 24.70
N GLU A 476 -16.40 8.34 25.98
CA GLU A 476 -16.60 9.31 27.05
C GLU A 476 -15.40 10.25 27.19
N VAL A 477 -14.20 9.73 27.06
CA VAL A 477 -12.96 10.53 27.08
C VAL A 477 -12.87 11.46 25.88
N VAL A 478 -13.13 10.97 24.66
CA VAL A 478 -13.16 11.81 23.46
C VAL A 478 -14.27 12.86 23.56
N ARG A 479 -15.45 12.48 24.08
CA ARG A 479 -16.56 13.41 24.32
C ARG A 479 -16.23 14.44 25.38
N CYS A 480 -15.61 14.05 26.51
CA CYS A 480 -15.15 14.97 27.54
C CYS A 480 -14.07 15.93 27.03
N LEU A 481 -13.16 15.45 26.17
CA LEU A 481 -12.18 16.33 25.50
C LEU A 481 -12.86 17.31 24.54
N GLN A 482 -13.90 16.90 23.83
CA GLN A 482 -14.68 17.76 22.94
C GLN A 482 -15.58 18.75 23.70
N GLU A 483 -16.21 18.32 24.80
CA GLU A 483 -17.11 19.14 25.62
C GLU A 483 -16.35 20.07 26.60
N GLY A 484 -15.15 19.68 27.05
CA GLY A 484 -14.33 20.42 28.02
C GLY A 484 -13.46 21.50 27.42
N THR A 485 -13.25 21.47 26.11
CA THR A 485 -12.48 22.46 25.39
C THR A 485 -13.42 23.44 24.69
N GLY A 486 -13.91 24.42 25.42
CA GLY A 486 -14.16 25.73 24.78
C GLY A 486 -12.86 26.14 24.11
N ASP A 487 -12.95 26.65 22.89
CA ASP A 487 -11.88 26.86 21.91
C ASP A 487 -10.53 27.42 22.41
N ASP A 488 -10.48 27.94 23.64
CA ASP A 488 -9.34 28.66 24.20
C ASP A 488 -8.45 27.83 25.16
N ASP A 489 -8.88 26.65 25.64
CA ASP A 489 -8.17 25.94 26.72
C ASP A 489 -7.34 24.73 26.31
N LEU A 490 -7.33 24.33 25.03
CA LEU A 490 -6.47 23.24 24.54
C LEU A 490 -4.96 23.52 24.60
N ALA A 491 -4.58 24.79 24.73
CA ALA A 491 -3.19 25.22 24.82
C ALA A 491 -2.47 24.77 26.12
N GLY A 492 -3.21 24.36 27.15
CA GLY A 492 -2.67 23.94 28.44
C GLY A 492 -2.54 22.44 28.68
N LEU A 493 -3.13 21.59 27.83
CA LEU A 493 -3.05 20.14 27.98
C LEU A 493 -1.82 19.59 27.25
N THR A 494 -0.70 19.53 27.96
CA THR A 494 0.52 18.87 27.48
C THR A 494 0.38 17.36 27.36
N VAL A 495 1.21 16.76 26.51
CA VAL A 495 1.30 15.30 26.19
C VAL A 495 1.35 14.41 27.46
N ALA A 496 1.84 14.92 28.58
CA ALA A 496 1.83 14.22 29.86
C ALA A 496 0.42 13.85 30.35
N SER A 497 -0.63 14.55 29.90
CA SER A 497 -2.01 14.21 30.24
C SER A 497 -2.58 13.04 29.43
N THR A 498 -2.05 12.78 28.24
CA THR A 498 -2.53 11.69 27.40
C THR A 498 -2.09 10.33 27.96
N ASP A 499 -0.86 10.22 28.45
CA ASP A 499 -0.37 9.00 29.12
C ASP A 499 -1.03 8.78 30.50
N MET A 500 -1.37 9.85 31.22
CA MET A 500 -2.14 9.76 32.47
C MET A 500 -3.61 9.39 32.27
N LEU A 501 -4.26 9.86 31.19
CA LEU A 501 -5.63 9.50 30.85
C LEU A 501 -5.75 8.09 30.29
N LEU A 502 -4.66 7.51 29.75
CA LEU A 502 -4.59 6.12 29.30
C LEU A 502 -4.20 5.15 30.42
N ALA A 503 -3.66 5.64 31.54
CA ALA A 503 -3.29 4.85 32.71
C ALA A 503 -4.36 4.85 33.81
N ALA A 504 -5.39 5.67 33.72
CA ALA A 504 -6.56 5.71 34.60
C ALA A 504 -7.77 5.05 33.93
#